data_d2096de2d02f12495c37be86d018cea8
#
_entry.id   d2096de2d02f12495c37be86d018cea8
#
_cell.length_a   1.000
_cell.length_b   1.000
_cell.length_c   1.000
_cell.angle_alpha   90.00
_cell.angle_beta   90.00
_cell.angle_gamma   90.00
#
_symmetry.space_group_name_H-M   'P 1'
#
loop_
_entity.id
_entity.type
_entity.pdbx_description
1 polymer ?
#
loop_
_entity_poly.entity_id
_entity_poly.type
_entity_poly.pdbx_seq_one_letter_code
_entity_poly.pdbx_strand_id
1 'polypeptide(L)'
;MTYDEAMALLRRYNSEPFHLCHALTFSKVMRRMADQLGYGDEADFWAVVGLLHDIDFERWPQEHCVRCVELLREGGADERLSHAVVSHGYGLCADVAP
;
A
#
# COMPACT_ATOMS: atom_id res chain seq x y z
N MET A 1 -8.61 1.67 7.89
CA MET A 1 -8.18 2.89 7.18
C MET A 1 -9.03 3.04 5.92
N THR A 2 -9.61 4.22 5.73
CA THR A 2 -10.38 4.50 4.51
C THR A 2 -9.44 4.83 3.35
N TYR A 3 -9.98 4.81 2.14
CA TYR A 3 -9.22 5.20 0.95
C TYR A 3 -8.72 6.64 1.06
N ASP A 4 -9.56 7.54 1.55
CA ASP A 4 -9.17 8.95 1.70
C ASP A 4 -8.07 9.14 2.73
N GLU A 5 -8.12 8.39 3.83
CA GLU A 5 -7.05 8.40 4.83
C GLU A 5 -5.75 7.86 4.25
N ALA A 6 -5.82 6.80 3.46
CA ALA A 6 -4.66 6.23 2.78
C ALA A 6 -4.06 7.20 1.78
N MET A 7 -4.90 7.91 1.04
CA MET A 7 -4.44 8.92 0.08
C MET A 7 -3.72 10.07 0.79
N ALA A 8 -4.26 10.53 1.91
CA ALA A 8 -3.62 11.58 2.70
C ALA A 8 -2.25 11.12 3.23
N LEU A 9 -2.18 9.87 3.70
CA LEU A 9 -0.92 9.30 4.19
C LEU A 9 0.10 9.18 3.05
N LEU A 10 -0.33 8.71 1.89
CA LEU A 10 0.55 8.59 0.72
C LEU A 10 1.16 9.94 0.36
N ARG A 11 0.35 11.00 0.31
CA ARG A 11 0.80 12.34 -0.07
C ARG A 11 1.72 12.97 0.95
N ARG A 12 1.68 12.51 2.18
CA ARG A 12 2.58 12.99 3.24
C ARG A 12 4.04 12.65 2.93
N TYR A 13 4.27 11.51 2.28
CA TYR A 13 5.62 11.00 2.02
C TYR A 13 5.97 10.94 0.54
N ASN A 14 5.04 11.26 -0.35
CA ASN A 14 5.24 11.18 -1.80
C ASN A 14 4.66 12.42 -2.45
N SER A 15 5.51 13.18 -3.14
CA SER A 15 5.10 14.38 -3.86
C SER A 15 5.36 14.30 -5.36
N GLU A 16 6.21 13.37 -5.79
CA GLU A 16 6.51 13.20 -7.21
C GLU A 16 5.30 12.69 -7.98
N PRO A 17 4.89 13.38 -9.08
CA PRO A 17 3.75 12.93 -9.87
C PRO A 17 3.88 11.48 -10.36
N PHE A 18 5.10 11.06 -10.69
CA PHE A 18 5.34 9.69 -11.12
C PHE A 18 4.95 8.68 -10.05
N HIS A 19 5.39 8.92 -8.82
CA HIS A 19 5.09 8.00 -7.71
C HIS A 19 3.60 7.99 -7.37
N LEU A 20 2.95 9.15 -7.39
CA LEU A 20 1.52 9.25 -7.15
C LEU A 20 0.72 8.55 -8.23
N CYS A 21 1.10 8.75 -9.49
CA CYS A 21 0.45 8.09 -10.63
C CYS A 21 0.59 6.57 -10.55
N HIS A 22 1.79 6.08 -10.21
CA HIS A 22 2.04 4.67 -10.05
C HIS A 22 1.17 4.07 -8.94
N ALA A 23 1.09 4.74 -7.79
CA ALA A 23 0.27 4.28 -6.68
C ALA A 23 -1.21 4.22 -7.04
N LEU A 24 -1.72 5.25 -7.72
CA LEU A 24 -3.12 5.28 -8.17
C LEU A 24 -3.42 4.19 -9.18
N THR A 25 -2.52 3.97 -10.13
CA THR A 25 -2.67 2.93 -11.13
C THR A 25 -2.72 1.56 -10.48
N PHE A 26 -1.78 1.29 -9.59
CA PHE A 26 -1.70 0.01 -8.88
C PHE A 26 -2.93 -0.22 -8.00
N SER A 27 -3.42 0.84 -7.37
CA SER A 27 -4.65 0.79 -6.57
C SER A 27 -5.85 0.33 -7.40
N LYS A 28 -5.99 0.88 -8.60
CA LYS A 28 -7.07 0.50 -9.51
C LYS A 28 -6.95 -0.95 -9.98
N VAL A 29 -5.73 -1.39 -10.27
CA VAL A 29 -5.45 -2.78 -10.65
C VAL A 29 -5.84 -3.72 -9.53
N MET A 30 -5.45 -3.40 -8.31
CA MET A 30 -5.76 -4.23 -7.14
C MET A 30 -7.27 -4.32 -6.89
N ARG A 31 -7.98 -3.21 -7.01
CA ARG A 31 -9.43 -3.20 -6.87
C ARG A 31 -10.10 -4.10 -7.90
N ARG A 32 -9.64 -4.01 -9.14
CA ARG A 32 -10.17 -4.83 -10.23
C ARG A 32 -9.88 -6.30 -10.03
N MET A 33 -8.69 -6.63 -9.56
CA MET A 33 -8.32 -8.02 -9.25
C MET A 33 -9.22 -8.59 -8.15
N ALA A 34 -9.53 -7.81 -7.13
CA ALA A 34 -10.44 -8.25 -6.07
C ALA A 34 -11.80 -8.62 -6.64
N ASP A 35 -12.35 -7.79 -7.52
CA ASP A 35 -13.64 -8.08 -8.16
C ASP A 35 -13.57 -9.35 -9.01
N GLN A 36 -12.53 -9.51 -9.80
CA GLN A 36 -12.38 -10.65 -10.71
C GLN A 36 -12.17 -11.97 -9.96
N LEU A 37 -11.52 -11.92 -8.80
CA LEU A 37 -11.23 -13.11 -8.00
C LEU A 37 -12.32 -13.46 -6.99
N GLY A 38 -13.43 -12.71 -6.98
CA GLY A 38 -14.53 -12.96 -6.08
C GLY A 38 -14.40 -12.32 -4.71
N TYR A 39 -13.48 -11.36 -4.56
CA TYR A 39 -13.29 -10.62 -3.31
C TYR A 39 -13.83 -9.20 -3.39
N GLY A 40 -14.93 -9.00 -4.12
CA GLY A 40 -15.52 -7.67 -4.29
C GLY A 40 -15.81 -6.94 -2.99
N ASP A 41 -16.17 -7.68 -1.93
CA ASP A 41 -16.42 -7.10 -0.61
C ASP A 41 -15.16 -6.47 -0.01
N GLU A 42 -13.99 -6.89 -0.46
CA GLU A 42 -12.71 -6.38 0.01
C GLU A 42 -12.03 -5.47 -1.01
N ALA A 43 -12.75 -5.04 -2.06
CA ALA A 43 -12.14 -4.23 -3.12
C ALA A 43 -11.51 -2.95 -2.60
N ASP A 44 -12.15 -2.30 -1.62
CA ASP A 44 -11.58 -1.09 -1.00
C ASP A 44 -10.30 -1.41 -0.25
N PHE A 45 -10.25 -2.52 0.47
CA PHE A 45 -9.05 -2.96 1.17
C PHE A 45 -7.90 -3.21 0.19
N TRP A 46 -8.18 -3.92 -0.90
CA TRP A 46 -7.19 -4.20 -1.94
C TRP A 46 -6.69 -2.91 -2.59
N ALA A 47 -7.59 -1.94 -2.80
CA ALA A 47 -7.22 -0.65 -3.37
C ALA A 47 -6.29 0.12 -2.43
N VAL A 48 -6.56 0.08 -1.12
CA VAL A 48 -5.70 0.73 -0.11
C VAL A 48 -4.32 0.07 -0.07
N VAL A 49 -4.26 -1.25 -0.13
CA VAL A 49 -2.99 -1.98 -0.19
C VAL A 49 -2.18 -1.53 -1.41
N GLY A 50 -2.83 -1.46 -2.57
CA GLY A 50 -2.17 -1.01 -3.80
C GLY A 50 -1.67 0.42 -3.71
N LEU A 51 -2.46 1.28 -3.06
CA LEU A 51 -2.11 2.69 -2.90
C LEU A 51 -0.87 2.88 -2.03
N LEU A 52 -0.71 2.06 -1.01
CA LEU A 52 0.34 2.21 0.00
C LEU A 52 1.56 1.32 -0.21
N HIS A 53 1.55 0.47 -1.24
CA HIS A 53 2.61 -0.55 -1.39
C HIS A 53 4.03 0.03 -1.53
N ASP A 54 4.17 1.23 -2.08
CA ASP A 54 5.46 1.90 -2.26
C ASP A 54 5.54 3.22 -1.49
N ILE A 55 4.81 3.34 -0.37
CA ILE A 55 4.72 4.60 0.37
C ILE A 55 6.08 5.15 0.78
N ASP A 56 7.04 4.28 1.04
CA ASP A 56 8.38 4.66 1.51
C ASP A 56 9.40 4.81 0.40
N PHE A 57 9.05 4.49 -0.84
CA PHE A 57 10.03 4.39 -1.92
C PHE A 57 10.66 5.74 -2.28
N GLU A 58 9.88 6.81 -2.31
CA GLU A 58 10.38 8.13 -2.74
C GLU A 58 11.44 8.68 -1.80
N ARG A 59 11.23 8.54 -0.48
CA ARG A 59 12.14 9.09 0.53
C ARG A 59 13.21 8.12 0.96
N TRP A 60 12.91 6.84 0.95
CA TRP A 60 13.82 5.80 1.44
C TRP A 60 13.94 4.65 0.46
N PRO A 61 14.41 4.91 -0.78
CA PRO A 61 14.44 3.84 -1.80
C PRO A 61 15.29 2.64 -1.41
N GLN A 62 16.33 2.84 -0.60
CA GLN A 62 17.19 1.75 -0.15
C GLN A 62 16.67 1.04 1.08
N GLU A 63 15.66 1.60 1.72
CA GLU A 63 15.01 1.03 2.90
C GLU A 63 13.54 0.69 2.59
N HIS A 64 13.22 0.53 1.32
CA HIS A 64 11.88 0.18 0.87
C HIS A 64 11.39 -1.06 1.60
N CYS A 65 10.13 -1.05 2.00
CA CYS A 65 9.49 -2.08 2.79
C CYS A 65 9.84 -2.05 4.28
N VAL A 66 11.05 -1.66 4.65
CA VAL A 66 11.43 -1.56 6.06
C VAL A 66 10.76 -0.36 6.71
N ARG A 67 10.88 0.81 6.07
CA ARG A 67 10.25 2.03 6.57
C ARG A 67 8.73 2.00 6.45
N CYS A 68 8.22 1.23 5.50
CA CYS A 68 6.79 1.10 5.25
C CYS A 68 6.01 0.76 6.52
N VAL A 69 6.50 -0.18 7.31
CA VAL A 69 5.83 -0.62 8.53
C VAL A 69 5.67 0.55 9.51
N GLU A 70 6.74 1.34 9.71
CA GLU A 70 6.69 2.49 10.61
C GLU A 70 5.70 3.54 10.13
N LEU A 71 5.73 3.86 8.83
CA LEU A 71 4.85 4.87 8.25
C LEU A 71 3.39 4.46 8.35
N LEU A 72 3.10 3.19 8.12
CA LEU A 72 1.74 2.67 8.20
C LEU A 72 1.22 2.71 9.63
N ARG A 73 2.04 2.36 10.61
CA ARG A 73 1.65 2.42 12.03
C ARG A 73 1.36 3.84 12.46
N GLU A 74 2.21 4.78 12.08
CA GLU A 74 1.99 6.20 12.38
C GLU A 74 0.70 6.72 11.75
N GLY A 75 0.34 6.21 10.58
CA GLY A 75 -0.87 6.59 9.88
C GLY A 75 -2.13 5.90 10.37
N GLY A 76 -2.02 4.99 11.34
CA GLY A 76 -3.18 4.32 11.91
C GLY A 76 -3.58 3.02 11.21
N ALA A 77 -2.72 2.45 10.38
CA ALA A 77 -3.00 1.17 9.73
C ALA A 77 -2.96 0.03 10.76
N ASP A 78 -3.90 -0.91 10.64
CA ASP A 78 -3.90 -2.09 11.47
C ASP A 78 -2.87 -3.11 10.97
N GLU A 79 -2.68 -4.20 11.72
CA GLU A 79 -1.68 -5.21 11.38
C GLU A 79 -2.02 -5.96 10.09
N ARG A 80 -3.30 -6.20 9.82
CA ARG A 80 -3.73 -6.86 8.59
C ARG A 80 -3.32 -6.04 7.37
N LEU A 81 -3.58 -4.74 7.41
CA LEU A 81 -3.22 -3.84 6.33
C LEU A 81 -1.71 -3.73 6.18
N SER A 82 -1.00 -3.53 7.29
CA SER A 82 0.46 -3.43 7.28
C SER A 82 1.11 -4.69 6.71
N HIS A 83 0.64 -5.86 7.13
CA HIS A 83 1.17 -7.13 6.63
C HIS A 83 0.89 -7.29 5.13
N ALA A 84 -0.32 -6.94 4.69
CA ALA A 84 -0.67 -7.05 3.27
C ALA A 84 0.20 -6.13 2.41
N VAL A 85 0.45 -4.89 2.89
CA VAL A 85 1.29 -3.95 2.16
C VAL A 85 2.73 -4.44 2.06
N VAL A 86 3.33 -4.87 3.17
CA VAL A 86 4.74 -5.29 3.14
C VAL A 86 4.94 -6.63 2.46
N SER A 87 3.90 -7.45 2.35
CA SER A 87 3.99 -8.75 1.69
C SER A 87 4.37 -8.64 0.22
N HIS A 88 4.09 -7.49 -0.43
CA HIS A 88 4.48 -7.31 -1.83
C HIS A 88 6.01 -7.28 -1.99
N GLY A 89 6.74 -7.02 -0.91
CA GLY A 89 8.20 -7.03 -0.90
C GLY A 89 8.80 -8.43 -1.05
N TYR A 90 7.99 -9.44 -0.93
CA TYR A 90 8.29 -10.85 -1.21
C TYR A 90 9.63 -11.31 -0.64
N GLY A 91 9.64 -11.57 0.66
CA GLY A 91 10.84 -12.06 1.34
C GLY A 91 11.87 -11.02 1.67
N LEU A 92 11.64 -9.75 1.31
CA LEU A 92 12.58 -8.67 1.63
C LEU A 92 12.39 -8.14 3.04
N CYS A 93 11.13 -8.05 3.48
CA CYS A 93 10.82 -7.46 4.79
C CYS A 93 9.75 -8.19 5.58
N ALA A 94 9.01 -9.10 4.94
CA ALA A 94 7.98 -9.90 5.59
C ALA A 94 7.68 -11.12 4.73
N ASP A 95 7.08 -12.14 5.35
CA ASP A 95 6.57 -13.27 4.59
C ASP A 95 5.42 -12.82 3.70
N VAL A 96 5.26 -13.47 2.57
CA VAL A 96 4.17 -13.17 1.65
C VAL A 96 2.83 -13.48 2.32
N ALA A 97 1.85 -12.59 2.18
CA ALA A 97 0.52 -12.80 2.72
C ALA A 97 -0.13 -14.02 2.05
N PRO A 98 -0.83 -14.84 2.82
CA PRO A 98 -1.51 -16.01 2.26
C PRO A 98 -2.63 -15.64 1.29
#